data_1ae9899b6ff7febbf56333fc1858654c
#
_entry.id   1ae9899b6ff7febbf56333fc1858654c
#
_cell.length_a   1.000
_cell.length_b   1.000
_cell.length_c   1.000
_cell.angle_alpha   90.00
_cell.angle_beta   90.00
_cell.angle_gamma   90.00
#
_symmetry.space_group_name_H-M   'P 1'
#
loop_
_entity.id
_entity.type
_entity.pdbx_description
1 polymer ?
#
loop_
_entity_poly.entity_id
_entity_poly.type
_entity_poly.pdbx_seq_one_letter_code
_entity_poly.pdbx_strand_id
1 'polypeptide(L)'
;MKKYTLLSLFTLLLCVSGCKTEPDYSDAVYMTGTLTSSNVKFLVEGQSTLGLTVTSTDKTDTDVKVGVQVAPQLLESFNASTGRNCQMPPEGSYSFEGGEVVIPAGQNQSTQIKVTADSEKLQEGVSYCLPVSITSVSNSDLKVMETSRTAYVMLTKVINIKAAYLARRGYFNIPSFGNQENSPVKALGQMTLEMKVLPVSFPVGQERSASGISSLCGCEENFLFRFGDGAGNPVNKLQFVKGSIGAASHPDKKDHYESWVEKEFPTGHWLHFAAVYDGQYLRLYLDGEQIHFVETKNGGTINLSMAYDGHTWEDTFSIGRSAGNARFFDGYISECRVWNVARTSAQIEDGVCYVDPTSEGLIAYWRFDGETQDDGSVLDMTGHGHNAVPGGTITYVDNQKCPF
;
A
#
# COMPACT_ATOMS: atom_id res chain seq x y z
N MET A 1 -7.95 -16.77 -78.39
CA MET A 1 -6.79 -17.51 -77.81
C MET A 1 -6.44 -16.76 -76.51
N LYS A 2 -6.82 -17.32 -75.35
CA LYS A 2 -6.56 -16.75 -74.03
C LYS A 2 -5.40 -17.53 -73.40
N LYS A 3 -4.30 -16.81 -73.13
CA LYS A 3 -3.17 -17.34 -72.38
C LYS A 3 -3.43 -17.16 -70.87
N TYR A 4 -3.49 -18.26 -70.14
CA TYR A 4 -3.53 -18.28 -68.69
C TYR A 4 -2.09 -18.36 -68.19
N THR A 5 -1.66 -17.34 -67.46
CA THR A 5 -0.39 -17.29 -66.73
C THR A 5 -0.64 -17.84 -65.34
N LEU A 6 -0.01 -18.97 -65.03
CA LEU A 6 -0.04 -19.63 -63.74
C LEU A 6 0.93 -18.89 -62.81
N LEU A 7 0.43 -18.23 -61.78
CA LEU A 7 1.23 -17.61 -60.75
C LEU A 7 1.32 -18.58 -59.56
N SER A 8 2.49 -19.22 -59.40
CA SER A 8 2.76 -20.11 -58.31
C SER A 8 3.09 -19.33 -57.05
N LEU A 9 2.18 -19.32 -56.09
CA LEU A 9 2.36 -18.76 -54.77
C LEU A 9 3.22 -19.70 -53.92
N PHE A 10 4.47 -19.33 -53.69
CA PHE A 10 5.38 -20.05 -52.80
C PHE A 10 5.11 -19.57 -51.36
N THR A 11 4.28 -20.29 -50.62
CA THR A 11 4.02 -20.04 -49.21
C THR A 11 5.19 -20.56 -48.40
N LEU A 12 6.07 -19.62 -47.96
CA LEU A 12 7.16 -19.92 -47.04
C LEU A 12 6.58 -20.08 -45.62
N LEU A 13 6.39 -21.31 -45.18
CA LEU A 13 5.95 -21.63 -43.82
C LEU A 13 7.16 -21.45 -42.88
N LEU A 14 7.29 -20.27 -42.29
CA LEU A 14 8.22 -20.05 -41.17
C LEU A 14 7.64 -20.71 -39.92
N CYS A 15 8.10 -21.93 -39.68
CA CYS A 15 7.97 -22.57 -38.38
C CYS A 15 8.84 -21.82 -37.37
N VAL A 16 8.26 -20.85 -36.69
CA VAL A 16 8.85 -20.30 -35.48
C VAL A 16 8.63 -21.33 -34.38
N SER A 17 9.52 -22.32 -34.30
CA SER A 17 9.67 -23.13 -33.11
C SER A 17 10.29 -22.28 -32.02
N GLY A 18 9.45 -21.46 -31.37
CA GLY A 18 9.79 -20.90 -30.07
C GLY A 18 9.80 -22.06 -29.08
N CYS A 19 10.94 -22.70 -28.92
CA CYS A 19 11.21 -23.46 -27.72
C CYS A 19 11.14 -22.48 -26.54
N LYS A 20 9.99 -22.34 -25.93
CA LYS A 20 9.92 -22.04 -24.51
C LYS A 20 10.45 -23.30 -23.83
N THR A 21 11.74 -23.31 -23.56
CA THR A 21 12.28 -24.18 -22.51
C THR A 21 11.68 -23.63 -21.22
N GLU A 22 10.54 -24.19 -20.82
CA GLU A 22 10.12 -24.06 -19.43
C GLU A 22 11.31 -24.61 -18.62
N PRO A 23 11.80 -23.85 -17.63
CA PRO A 23 12.85 -24.35 -16.78
C PRO A 23 12.32 -25.66 -16.18
N ASP A 24 13.05 -26.76 -16.39
CA ASP A 24 12.76 -28.02 -15.75
C ASP A 24 13.05 -27.84 -14.25
N TYR A 25 12.01 -27.63 -13.46
CA TYR A 25 12.09 -27.49 -12.01
C TYR A 25 12.03 -28.85 -11.29
N SER A 26 12.10 -29.99 -12.03
CA SER A 26 12.34 -31.27 -11.40
C SER A 26 13.72 -31.20 -10.73
N ASP A 27 13.84 -31.76 -9.55
CA ASP A 27 15.11 -31.88 -8.82
C ASP A 27 15.72 -30.55 -8.33
N ALA A 28 14.91 -29.68 -7.78
CA ALA A 28 15.37 -28.39 -7.24
C ALA A 28 15.05 -28.20 -5.74
N VAL A 29 15.85 -27.36 -5.07
CA VAL A 29 15.58 -26.83 -3.73
C VAL A 29 15.41 -25.33 -3.77
N TYR A 30 14.55 -24.79 -2.88
CA TYR A 30 14.25 -23.39 -2.79
C TYR A 30 13.82 -22.99 -1.36
N MET A 31 13.88 -21.73 -1.02
CA MET A 31 13.32 -21.22 0.24
C MET A 31 11.80 -21.37 0.23
N THR A 32 11.23 -21.99 1.24
CA THR A 32 9.78 -22.24 1.32
C THR A 32 9.00 -20.94 1.26
N GLY A 33 7.94 -20.92 0.44
CA GLY A 33 7.06 -19.75 0.30
C GLY A 33 7.53 -18.72 -0.73
N THR A 34 8.73 -18.87 -1.33
CA THR A 34 9.29 -17.85 -2.22
C THR A 34 8.95 -18.01 -3.70
N LEU A 35 8.13 -18.99 -4.07
CA LEU A 35 7.76 -19.23 -5.48
C LEU A 35 6.92 -18.09 -6.09
N THR A 36 6.09 -17.43 -5.29
CA THR A 36 5.23 -16.33 -5.73
C THR A 36 5.74 -14.96 -5.31
N SER A 37 6.40 -14.88 -4.16
CA SER A 37 7.02 -13.67 -3.63
C SER A 37 8.22 -14.04 -2.76
N SER A 38 9.35 -13.44 -3.04
CA SER A 38 10.55 -13.62 -2.20
C SER A 38 10.48 -12.86 -0.86
N ASN A 39 9.46 -12.00 -0.67
CA ASN A 39 9.28 -11.24 0.55
C ASN A 39 8.55 -12.06 1.61
N VAL A 40 9.13 -12.14 2.80
CA VAL A 40 8.56 -12.83 3.96
C VAL A 40 8.29 -11.80 5.04
N LYS A 41 7.02 -11.56 5.37
CA LYS A 41 6.64 -10.62 6.44
C LYS A 41 6.97 -11.22 7.80
N PHE A 42 7.64 -10.44 8.64
CA PHE A 42 7.97 -10.79 10.01
C PHE A 42 7.58 -9.63 10.95
N LEU A 43 6.41 -9.76 11.59
CA LEU A 43 5.94 -8.80 12.59
C LEU A 43 6.69 -9.04 13.90
N VAL A 44 7.33 -7.99 14.41
CA VAL A 44 8.17 -8.05 15.61
C VAL A 44 7.51 -7.26 16.73
N GLU A 45 6.99 -7.96 17.73
CA GLU A 45 6.44 -7.41 18.96
C GLU A 45 7.16 -8.02 20.17
N GLY A 46 7.90 -7.21 20.94
CA GLY A 46 8.83 -7.71 21.93
C GLY A 46 9.88 -8.62 21.28
N GLN A 47 10.14 -9.76 21.90
CA GLN A 47 10.92 -10.83 21.28
C GLN A 47 10.01 -11.72 20.45
N SER A 48 10.22 -11.77 19.15
CA SER A 48 9.44 -12.57 18.20
C SER A 48 10.36 -13.52 17.44
N THR A 49 9.85 -14.70 17.05
CA THR A 49 10.61 -15.70 16.29
C THR A 49 9.85 -16.11 15.03
N LEU A 50 10.55 -16.07 13.89
CA LEU A 50 10.09 -16.56 12.60
C LEU A 50 10.80 -17.87 12.27
N GLY A 51 10.06 -18.88 11.84
CA GLY A 51 10.59 -20.12 11.30
C GLY A 51 10.62 -20.10 9.77
N LEU A 52 11.79 -20.37 9.20
CA LEU A 52 11.97 -20.58 7.74
C LEU A 52 12.34 -22.03 7.50
N THR A 53 12.06 -22.52 6.30
CA THR A 53 12.47 -23.87 5.85
C THR A 53 12.93 -23.82 4.38
N VAL A 54 13.62 -24.87 3.96
CA VAL A 54 13.94 -25.14 2.57
C VAL A 54 13.05 -26.28 2.09
N THR A 55 12.54 -26.17 0.87
CA THR A 55 11.70 -27.20 0.24
C THR A 55 12.41 -27.74 -1.00
N SER A 56 12.31 -29.07 -1.23
CA SER A 56 12.64 -29.70 -2.50
C SER A 56 11.38 -29.94 -3.32
N THR A 57 11.50 -29.94 -4.64
CA THR A 57 10.38 -30.17 -5.56
C THR A 57 9.71 -31.53 -5.31
N ASP A 58 10.52 -32.55 -5.02
CA ASP A 58 10.07 -33.89 -4.68
C ASP A 58 10.62 -34.35 -3.33
N LYS A 59 10.08 -35.45 -2.81
CA LYS A 59 10.62 -36.13 -1.62
C LYS A 59 12.02 -36.70 -1.93
N THR A 60 12.92 -36.51 -0.97
CA THR A 60 14.31 -37.00 -1.14
C THR A 60 14.43 -38.44 -0.69
N ASP A 61 15.22 -39.24 -1.41
CA ASP A 61 15.49 -40.63 -1.03
C ASP A 61 16.50 -40.75 0.11
N THR A 62 17.33 -39.75 0.29
CA THR A 62 18.35 -39.64 1.34
C THR A 62 18.29 -38.30 2.03
N ASP A 63 18.94 -38.20 3.16
CA ASP A 63 19.10 -36.90 3.86
C ASP A 63 19.88 -35.91 2.99
N VAL A 64 19.28 -34.80 2.65
CA VAL A 64 19.89 -33.71 1.87
C VAL A 64 20.27 -32.57 2.82
N LYS A 65 21.55 -32.20 2.79
CA LYS A 65 22.07 -31.09 3.58
C LYS A 65 22.06 -29.81 2.75
N VAL A 66 21.49 -28.75 3.30
CA VAL A 66 21.39 -27.44 2.66
C VAL A 66 22.02 -26.38 3.54
N GLY A 67 23.04 -25.72 3.00
CA GLY A 67 23.66 -24.56 3.65
C GLY A 67 22.78 -23.34 3.48
N VAL A 68 22.51 -22.60 4.57
CA VAL A 68 21.70 -21.37 4.57
C VAL A 68 22.37 -20.31 5.44
N GLN A 69 22.46 -19.09 4.94
CA GLN A 69 23.07 -17.97 5.66
C GLN A 69 22.38 -16.64 5.38
N VAL A 70 22.63 -15.67 6.25
CA VAL A 70 22.31 -14.27 5.99
C VAL A 70 23.23 -13.74 4.91
N ALA A 71 22.68 -13.04 3.92
CA ALA A 71 23.37 -12.54 2.73
C ALA A 71 23.22 -11.00 2.56
N PRO A 72 23.85 -10.18 3.41
CA PRO A 72 23.69 -8.72 3.42
C PRO A 72 24.00 -8.06 2.09
N GLN A 73 24.93 -8.63 1.31
CA GLN A 73 25.32 -8.15 -0.02
C GLN A 73 24.18 -8.14 -1.04
N LEU A 74 23.06 -8.84 -0.79
CA LEU A 74 21.89 -8.86 -1.66
C LEU A 74 20.94 -7.69 -1.42
N LEU A 75 21.10 -6.94 -0.33
CA LEU A 75 20.14 -5.91 0.06
C LEU A 75 20.11 -4.73 -0.93
N GLU A 76 21.26 -4.30 -1.43
CA GLU A 76 21.33 -3.19 -2.39
C GLU A 76 20.58 -3.53 -3.69
N SER A 77 20.80 -4.73 -4.24
CA SER A 77 20.10 -5.18 -5.45
C SER A 77 18.61 -5.40 -5.22
N PHE A 78 18.23 -5.85 -4.04
CA PHE A 78 16.83 -5.95 -3.63
C PHE A 78 16.15 -4.58 -3.58
N ASN A 79 16.77 -3.60 -2.92
CA ASN A 79 16.25 -2.23 -2.87
C ASN A 79 16.09 -1.64 -4.28
N ALA A 80 17.10 -1.77 -5.12
CA ALA A 80 17.07 -1.26 -6.49
C ALA A 80 15.96 -1.91 -7.34
N SER A 81 15.75 -3.23 -7.18
CA SER A 81 14.75 -3.96 -7.98
C SER A 81 13.31 -3.75 -7.51
N THR A 82 13.11 -3.42 -6.22
CA THR A 82 11.78 -3.26 -5.61
C THR A 82 11.38 -1.81 -5.38
N GLY A 83 12.32 -0.85 -5.56
CA GLY A 83 12.10 0.55 -5.24
C GLY A 83 11.97 0.83 -3.73
N ARG A 84 12.49 -0.09 -2.88
CA ARG A 84 12.52 0.06 -1.42
C ARG A 84 13.80 0.77 -0.97
N ASN A 85 13.81 1.18 0.29
CA ASN A 85 15.00 1.72 0.97
C ASN A 85 15.19 0.99 2.32
N CYS A 86 15.25 -0.34 2.25
CA CYS A 86 15.43 -1.16 3.43
C CYS A 86 16.88 -1.09 3.94
N GLN A 87 17.02 -1.20 5.25
CA GLN A 87 18.29 -1.34 5.93
C GLN A 87 18.45 -2.74 6.50
N MET A 88 19.68 -3.17 6.74
CA MET A 88 19.90 -4.35 7.58
C MET A 88 19.43 -4.08 9.00
N PRO A 89 18.79 -5.06 9.68
CA PRO A 89 18.48 -4.90 11.10
C PRO A 89 19.75 -4.59 11.89
N PRO A 90 19.71 -3.69 12.91
CA PRO A 90 20.87 -3.33 13.72
C PRO A 90 21.54 -4.55 14.36
N GLU A 91 22.83 -4.47 14.58
CA GLU A 91 23.55 -5.53 15.29
C GLU A 91 22.96 -5.76 16.69
N GLY A 92 22.74 -7.02 17.04
CA GLY A 92 22.11 -7.43 18.29
C GLY A 92 20.59 -7.23 18.35
N SER A 93 19.94 -6.72 17.29
CA SER A 93 18.47 -6.68 17.20
C SER A 93 17.86 -7.99 16.72
N TYR A 94 18.66 -8.88 16.18
CA TYR A 94 18.24 -10.20 15.74
C TYR A 94 19.28 -11.28 16.01
N SER A 95 18.82 -12.53 16.01
CA SER A 95 19.67 -13.73 15.95
C SER A 95 19.20 -14.62 14.81
N PHE A 96 20.14 -15.35 14.21
CA PHE A 96 19.92 -16.27 13.12
C PHE A 96 20.46 -17.65 13.50
N GLU A 97 19.57 -18.62 13.67
CA GLU A 97 19.91 -20.02 13.92
C GLU A 97 19.75 -20.81 12.61
N GLY A 98 20.80 -20.73 11.75
CA GLY A 98 20.90 -21.38 10.47
C GLY A 98 22.23 -22.10 10.33
N GLY A 99 22.83 -22.02 9.15
CA GLY A 99 24.09 -22.67 8.81
C GLY A 99 23.85 -23.89 7.94
N GLU A 100 23.60 -25.06 8.50
CA GLU A 100 23.22 -26.26 7.73
C GLU A 100 21.87 -26.79 8.25
N VAL A 101 20.92 -26.99 7.34
CA VAL A 101 19.63 -27.65 7.61
C VAL A 101 19.54 -28.94 6.80
N VAL A 102 18.70 -29.87 7.24
CA VAL A 102 18.55 -31.17 6.60
C VAL A 102 17.13 -31.36 6.12
N ILE A 103 16.95 -31.76 4.85
CA ILE A 103 15.71 -32.36 4.36
C ILE A 103 15.82 -33.85 4.60
N PRO A 104 15.06 -34.45 5.55
CA PRO A 104 15.19 -35.86 5.89
C PRO A 104 14.71 -36.76 4.74
N ALA A 105 15.28 -37.94 4.63
CA ALA A 105 14.83 -38.95 3.69
C ALA A 105 13.31 -39.20 3.79
N GLY A 106 12.64 -39.25 2.65
CA GLY A 106 11.19 -39.41 2.52
C GLY A 106 10.39 -38.12 2.76
N GLN A 107 11.07 -37.00 3.02
CA GLN A 107 10.47 -35.68 3.18
C GLN A 107 10.86 -34.76 2.02
N ASN A 108 10.15 -33.64 1.87
CA ASN A 108 10.48 -32.58 0.93
C ASN A 108 10.71 -31.23 1.62
N GLN A 109 10.74 -31.18 2.94
CA GLN A 109 10.94 -29.96 3.72
C GLN A 109 12.03 -30.18 4.76
N SER A 110 12.88 -29.16 4.92
CA SER A 110 13.98 -29.19 5.88
C SER A 110 13.55 -28.99 7.32
N THR A 111 14.49 -29.26 8.24
CA THR A 111 14.44 -28.73 9.59
C THR A 111 14.34 -27.20 9.56
N GLN A 112 13.81 -26.62 10.65
CA GLN A 112 13.51 -25.19 10.73
C GLN A 112 14.77 -24.35 10.98
N ILE A 113 14.86 -23.25 10.25
CA ILE A 113 15.78 -22.15 10.48
C ILE A 113 15.03 -21.12 11.32
N LYS A 114 15.64 -20.61 12.39
CA LYS A 114 15.00 -19.61 13.25
C LYS A 114 15.63 -18.24 13.09
N VAL A 115 14.78 -17.23 12.90
CA VAL A 115 15.14 -15.81 12.99
C VAL A 115 14.40 -15.24 14.19
N THR A 116 15.12 -14.83 15.21
CA THR A 116 14.53 -14.16 16.38
C THR A 116 14.89 -12.67 16.31
N ALA A 117 13.94 -11.79 16.56
CA ALA A 117 14.15 -10.34 16.56
C ALA A 117 13.52 -9.69 17.79
N ASP A 118 14.06 -8.54 18.20
CA ASP A 118 13.65 -7.76 19.35
C ASP A 118 13.21 -6.37 18.90
N SER A 119 11.89 -6.07 19.07
CA SER A 119 11.30 -4.80 18.64
C SER A 119 11.87 -3.58 19.37
N GLU A 120 12.39 -3.73 20.59
CA GLU A 120 12.96 -2.60 21.34
C GLU A 120 14.24 -2.05 20.69
N LYS A 121 14.92 -2.88 19.91
CA LYS A 121 16.14 -2.52 19.19
C LYS A 121 15.90 -2.10 17.74
N LEU A 122 14.65 -2.16 17.27
CA LEU A 122 14.25 -1.68 15.95
C LEU A 122 13.71 -0.26 16.06
N GLN A 123 14.13 0.62 15.18
CA GLN A 123 13.62 1.98 15.10
C GLN A 123 12.25 2.02 14.42
N GLU A 124 11.38 2.90 14.91
CA GLU A 124 10.10 3.20 14.27
C GLU A 124 10.34 3.91 12.94
N GLY A 125 9.58 3.55 11.92
CA GLY A 125 9.65 4.17 10.60
C GLY A 125 10.82 3.71 9.72
N VAL A 126 11.64 2.78 10.19
CA VAL A 126 12.71 2.18 9.40
C VAL A 126 12.26 0.81 8.90
N SER A 127 12.31 0.63 7.57
CA SER A 127 12.08 -0.67 6.94
C SER A 127 13.35 -1.52 7.03
N TYR A 128 13.26 -2.66 7.68
CA TYR A 128 14.36 -3.60 7.81
C TYR A 128 14.15 -4.83 6.96
N CYS A 129 15.22 -5.28 6.28
CA CYS A 129 15.21 -6.50 5.50
C CYS A 129 16.43 -7.35 5.83
N LEU A 130 16.19 -8.63 6.15
CA LEU A 130 17.22 -9.64 6.37
C LEU A 130 17.19 -10.65 5.21
N PRO A 131 18.08 -10.55 4.22
CA PRO A 131 18.17 -11.54 3.15
C PRO A 131 18.73 -12.86 3.70
N VAL A 132 17.96 -13.94 3.57
CA VAL A 132 18.36 -15.31 3.97
C VAL A 132 18.43 -16.17 2.72
N SER A 133 19.61 -16.71 2.40
CA SER A 133 19.87 -17.35 1.12
C SER A 133 20.46 -18.75 1.27
N ILE A 134 20.07 -19.67 0.37
CA ILE A 134 20.71 -20.97 0.20
C ILE A 134 22.10 -20.77 -0.38
N THR A 135 23.12 -21.38 0.24
CA THR A 135 24.50 -21.26 -0.18
C THR A 135 25.05 -22.52 -0.83
N SER A 136 24.59 -23.69 -0.38
CA SER A 136 25.05 -24.99 -0.88
C SER A 136 23.99 -26.06 -0.72
N VAL A 137 24.09 -27.07 -1.56
CA VAL A 137 23.37 -28.35 -1.43
C VAL A 137 24.41 -29.45 -1.47
N SER A 138 24.31 -30.40 -0.56
CA SER A 138 25.24 -31.56 -0.51
C SER A 138 24.48 -32.86 -0.21
N ASN A 139 25.12 -33.96 -0.52
CA ASN A 139 24.54 -35.31 -0.50
C ASN A 139 23.36 -35.51 -1.49
N SER A 140 23.31 -34.70 -2.57
CA SER A 140 22.27 -34.77 -3.57
C SER A 140 22.68 -34.03 -4.83
N ASP A 141 22.11 -34.40 -5.97
CA ASP A 141 22.26 -33.72 -7.27
C ASP A 141 21.23 -32.57 -7.45
N LEU A 142 20.39 -32.32 -6.44
CA LEU A 142 19.40 -31.25 -6.47
C LEU A 142 20.07 -29.88 -6.70
N LYS A 143 19.48 -29.12 -7.61
CA LYS A 143 19.95 -27.76 -7.94
C LYS A 143 19.20 -26.71 -7.12
N VAL A 144 19.83 -25.59 -6.87
CA VAL A 144 19.12 -24.45 -6.25
C VAL A 144 18.32 -23.73 -7.32
N MET A 145 17.02 -23.51 -7.06
CA MET A 145 16.19 -22.66 -7.90
C MET A 145 16.54 -21.18 -7.65
N GLU A 146 17.28 -20.59 -8.61
CA GLU A 146 17.88 -19.26 -8.44
C GLU A 146 16.85 -18.14 -8.15
N THR A 147 15.67 -18.21 -8.77
CA THR A 147 14.58 -17.22 -8.55
C THR A 147 13.99 -17.28 -7.16
N SER A 148 14.17 -18.41 -6.46
CA SER A 148 13.62 -18.69 -5.13
C SER A 148 14.70 -19.11 -4.13
N ARG A 149 15.96 -18.76 -4.43
CA ARG A 149 17.13 -19.03 -3.59
C ARG A 149 17.09 -18.25 -2.27
N THR A 150 16.53 -17.05 -2.29
CA THR A 150 16.60 -16.09 -1.18
C THR A 150 15.21 -15.72 -0.69
N ALA A 151 15.02 -15.79 0.62
CA ALA A 151 13.90 -15.17 1.33
C ALA A 151 14.35 -13.81 1.88
N TYR A 152 13.68 -12.75 1.48
CA TYR A 152 13.89 -11.41 2.02
C TYR A 152 12.94 -11.21 3.19
N VAL A 153 13.44 -11.40 4.41
CA VAL A 153 12.65 -11.29 5.63
C VAL A 153 12.49 -9.82 5.97
N MET A 154 11.26 -9.30 5.81
CA MET A 154 10.88 -7.94 6.12
C MET A 154 10.49 -7.83 7.59
N LEU A 155 11.38 -7.29 8.42
CA LEU A 155 11.10 -7.09 9.84
C LEU A 155 10.32 -5.79 10.03
N THR A 156 9.08 -5.90 10.49
CA THR A 156 8.22 -4.77 10.78
C THR A 156 7.95 -4.70 12.27
N LYS A 157 8.42 -3.62 12.91
CA LYS A 157 8.14 -3.36 14.32
C LYS A 157 6.64 -3.10 14.50
N VAL A 158 5.99 -3.87 15.38
CA VAL A 158 4.63 -3.58 15.82
C VAL A 158 4.69 -2.44 16.85
N ILE A 159 4.00 -1.34 16.55
CA ILE A 159 3.91 -0.17 17.41
C ILE A 159 2.49 -0.02 17.96
N ASN A 160 2.37 0.58 19.15
CA ASN A 160 1.09 1.02 19.68
C ASN A 160 0.85 2.46 19.22
N ILE A 161 -0.28 2.67 18.59
CA ILE A 161 -0.72 3.99 18.12
C ILE A 161 -2.00 4.41 18.84
N LYS A 162 -2.30 5.69 18.83
CA LYS A 162 -3.61 6.22 19.13
C LYS A 162 -4.39 6.47 17.84
N ALA A 163 -5.69 6.67 17.97
CA ALA A 163 -6.55 6.97 16.84
C ALA A 163 -7.65 7.95 17.25
N ALA A 164 -8.03 8.83 16.36
CA ALA A 164 -9.17 9.73 16.56
C ALA A 164 -10.47 9.05 16.15
N TYR A 165 -11.46 9.01 17.04
CA TYR A 165 -12.82 8.55 16.75
C TYR A 165 -13.71 9.73 16.39
N LEU A 166 -14.31 9.68 15.20
CA LEU A 166 -15.10 10.78 14.63
C LEU A 166 -16.60 10.71 14.94
N ALA A 167 -17.13 9.57 15.35
CA ALA A 167 -18.50 9.35 15.81
C ALA A 167 -19.60 10.03 14.97
N ARG A 168 -19.46 10.04 13.62
CA ARG A 168 -20.36 10.69 12.65
C ARG A 168 -20.53 12.20 12.79
N ARG A 169 -19.70 12.89 13.57
CA ARG A 169 -19.79 14.34 13.79
C ARG A 169 -18.43 15.00 13.88
N GLY A 170 -17.37 14.24 14.18
CA GLY A 170 -16.00 14.71 14.18
C GLY A 170 -15.46 14.80 12.76
N TYR A 171 -14.65 15.79 12.51
CA TYR A 171 -13.94 16.00 11.25
C TYR A 171 -12.74 16.91 11.47
N PHE A 172 -11.89 17.01 10.46
CA PHE A 172 -10.81 17.98 10.41
C PHE A 172 -10.84 18.75 9.10
N ASN A 173 -10.55 20.03 9.15
CA ASN A 173 -10.29 20.87 7.98
C ASN A 173 -8.81 21.19 7.90
N ILE A 174 -8.32 21.44 6.69
CA ILE A 174 -6.95 21.90 6.46
C ILE A 174 -7.00 23.30 5.82
N PRO A 175 -7.17 24.38 6.62
CA PRO A 175 -7.38 25.73 6.07
C PRO A 175 -6.22 26.23 5.21
N SER A 176 -5.00 25.79 5.50
CA SER A 176 -3.80 26.14 4.74
C SER A 176 -3.76 25.55 3.32
N PHE A 177 -4.61 24.55 3.02
CA PHE A 177 -4.81 24.05 1.67
C PHE A 177 -5.75 24.92 0.83
N GLY A 178 -6.34 25.96 1.42
CA GLY A 178 -7.32 26.83 0.76
C GLY A 178 -6.90 27.32 -0.63
N ASN A 179 -7.89 27.86 -1.37
CA ASN A 179 -7.72 28.27 -2.77
C ASN A 179 -6.87 29.54 -2.91
N GLN A 180 -5.65 29.51 -2.42
CA GLN A 180 -4.66 30.56 -2.62
C GLN A 180 -3.86 30.24 -3.90
N GLU A 181 -3.35 31.26 -4.58
CA GLU A 181 -2.59 31.09 -5.81
C GLU A 181 -1.38 30.17 -5.63
N ASN A 182 -0.74 30.21 -4.49
CA ASN A 182 0.43 29.42 -4.11
C ASN A 182 0.12 28.20 -3.25
N SER A 183 -1.11 27.72 -3.20
CA SER A 183 -1.44 26.50 -2.47
C SER A 183 -0.65 25.30 -3.01
N PRO A 184 0.07 24.54 -2.14
CA PRO A 184 0.92 23.44 -2.59
C PRO A 184 0.15 22.26 -3.18
N VAL A 185 -1.17 22.24 -3.01
CA VAL A 185 -2.07 21.18 -3.46
C VAL A 185 -3.02 21.60 -4.58
N LYS A 186 -2.80 22.78 -5.18
CA LYS A 186 -3.70 23.35 -6.20
C LYS A 186 -3.55 22.68 -7.57
N ALA A 187 -2.35 22.20 -7.91
CA ALA A 187 -2.07 21.65 -9.25
C ALA A 187 -1.04 20.52 -9.17
N LEU A 188 -1.48 19.38 -8.64
CA LEU A 188 -0.61 18.21 -8.47
C LEU A 188 -0.54 17.40 -9.76
N GLY A 189 0.60 17.46 -10.46
CA GLY A 189 0.87 16.64 -11.65
C GLY A 189 1.08 15.16 -11.32
N GLN A 190 1.54 14.88 -10.10
CA GLN A 190 1.56 13.58 -9.46
C GLN A 190 1.03 13.73 -8.04
N MET A 191 0.45 12.68 -7.49
CA MET A 191 -0.09 12.72 -6.15
C MET A 191 -0.15 11.32 -5.54
N THR A 192 0.09 11.25 -4.23
CA THR A 192 -0.38 10.15 -3.40
C THR A 192 -1.17 10.72 -2.23
N LEU A 193 -2.40 10.22 -2.05
CA LEU A 193 -3.24 10.50 -0.89
C LEU A 193 -3.43 9.21 -0.12
N GLU A 194 -2.95 9.16 1.12
CA GLU A 194 -3.03 7.98 1.99
C GLU A 194 -3.89 8.25 3.20
N MET A 195 -4.65 7.25 3.62
CA MET A 195 -5.46 7.32 4.82
C MET A 195 -5.62 5.95 5.46
N LYS A 196 -5.45 5.89 6.78
CA LYS A 196 -5.68 4.69 7.58
C LYS A 196 -6.93 4.86 8.42
N VAL A 197 -7.91 3.99 8.20
CA VAL A 197 -9.24 4.08 8.80
C VAL A 197 -9.75 2.75 9.33
N LEU A 198 -10.61 2.79 10.34
CA LEU A 198 -11.40 1.65 10.80
C LEU A 198 -12.87 2.08 10.83
N PRO A 199 -13.69 1.63 9.86
CA PRO A 199 -15.13 1.90 9.86
C PRO A 199 -15.81 1.21 11.05
N VAL A 200 -16.59 1.96 11.82
CA VAL A 200 -17.40 1.43 12.94
C VAL A 200 -18.81 1.12 12.46
N SER A 201 -19.41 2.00 11.67
CA SER A 201 -20.69 1.75 11.04
C SER A 201 -20.84 2.48 9.70
N PHE A 202 -21.75 1.98 8.88
CA PHE A 202 -22.19 2.63 7.65
C PHE A 202 -23.65 3.10 7.79
N PRO A 203 -24.08 4.14 7.03
CA PRO A 203 -25.46 4.59 7.03
C PRO A 203 -26.44 3.48 6.72
N VAL A 204 -27.57 3.42 7.44
CA VAL A 204 -28.65 2.44 7.25
C VAL A 204 -30.03 3.10 7.18
N GLY A 205 -31.00 2.43 6.60
CA GLY A 205 -32.41 2.89 6.58
C GLY A 205 -32.59 4.23 5.87
N GLN A 206 -33.25 5.18 6.53
CA GLN A 206 -33.55 6.51 5.96
C GLN A 206 -32.29 7.39 5.81
N GLU A 207 -31.26 7.18 6.61
CA GLU A 207 -29.96 7.86 6.46
C GLU A 207 -29.36 7.54 5.09
N ARG A 208 -29.63 6.33 4.59
CA ARG A 208 -29.22 5.86 3.27
C ARG A 208 -29.83 6.65 2.11
N SER A 209 -31.04 7.21 2.29
CA SER A 209 -31.71 8.02 1.27
C SER A 209 -31.29 9.48 1.29
N ALA A 210 -30.85 9.99 2.42
CA ALA A 210 -30.40 11.38 2.56
C ALA A 210 -28.96 11.56 2.01
N SER A 211 -28.12 10.61 2.21
CA SER A 211 -26.85 10.35 1.53
C SER A 211 -26.24 9.11 2.18
N GLY A 212 -26.41 7.95 1.58
CA GLY A 212 -25.72 6.73 2.02
C GLY A 212 -24.21 6.83 1.87
N ILE A 213 -23.64 8.00 2.16
CA ILE A 213 -22.27 8.41 1.93
C ILE A 213 -21.57 8.61 3.26
N SER A 214 -20.37 8.05 3.38
CA SER A 214 -19.42 8.31 4.45
C SER A 214 -18.12 8.78 3.85
N SER A 215 -17.83 10.08 3.95
CA SER A 215 -16.65 10.68 3.32
C SER A 215 -15.44 10.54 4.20
N LEU A 216 -14.35 10.05 3.63
CA LEU A 216 -13.08 9.82 4.31
C LEU A 216 -12.22 11.08 4.27
N CYS A 217 -11.76 11.51 3.08
CA CYS A 217 -10.98 12.73 2.93
C CYS A 217 -10.99 13.24 1.49
N GLY A 218 -10.72 14.52 1.33
CA GLY A 218 -10.59 15.19 0.04
C GLY A 218 -11.45 16.43 -0.09
N CYS A 219 -11.64 16.87 -1.34
CA CYS A 219 -12.48 18.00 -1.73
C CYS A 219 -13.62 17.50 -2.61
N GLU A 220 -14.85 17.88 -2.27
CA GLU A 220 -16.05 17.50 -3.04
C GLU A 220 -15.92 17.93 -4.50
N GLU A 221 -16.31 17.03 -5.42
CA GLU A 221 -16.28 17.20 -6.87
C GLU A 221 -14.87 17.42 -7.51
N ASN A 222 -13.81 17.57 -6.72
CA ASN A 222 -12.44 17.62 -7.24
C ASN A 222 -11.71 16.29 -7.07
N PHE A 223 -11.50 15.88 -5.83
CA PHE A 223 -10.93 14.58 -5.52
C PHE A 223 -11.35 14.16 -4.11
N LEU A 224 -11.99 13.01 -3.99
CA LEU A 224 -12.60 12.57 -2.74
C LEU A 224 -12.56 11.05 -2.61
N PHE A 225 -12.11 10.56 -1.47
CA PHE A 225 -12.40 9.21 -0.99
C PHE A 225 -13.72 9.20 -0.23
N ARG A 226 -14.63 8.26 -0.54
CA ARG A 226 -15.86 8.07 0.21
C ARG A 226 -16.41 6.66 0.09
N PHE A 227 -17.16 6.21 1.07
CA PHE A 227 -18.02 5.04 0.98
C PHE A 227 -19.43 5.41 0.58
N GLY A 228 -20.05 4.59 -0.28
CA GLY A 228 -21.42 4.79 -0.74
C GLY A 228 -21.59 5.99 -1.68
N ASP A 229 -22.73 6.03 -2.37
CA ASP A 229 -23.14 7.16 -3.22
C ASP A 229 -24.65 7.12 -3.45
N GLY A 230 -25.41 7.63 -2.48
CA GLY A 230 -26.85 7.75 -2.62
C GLY A 230 -27.62 6.46 -2.86
N ALA A 231 -28.81 6.57 -3.45
CA ALA A 231 -29.73 5.47 -3.61
C ALA A 231 -29.20 4.39 -4.57
N GLY A 232 -29.23 3.14 -4.13
CA GLY A 232 -28.91 1.98 -4.95
C GLY A 232 -27.48 1.46 -4.88
N ASN A 233 -26.54 2.25 -4.38
CA ASN A 233 -25.15 1.78 -4.19
C ASN A 233 -24.95 1.20 -2.78
N PRO A 234 -24.14 0.14 -2.61
CA PRO A 234 -23.78 -0.36 -1.30
C PRO A 234 -23.06 0.73 -0.48
N VAL A 235 -23.49 0.92 0.77
CA VAL A 235 -22.95 1.96 1.67
C VAL A 235 -21.52 1.72 2.09
N ASN A 236 -21.02 0.51 1.93
CA ASN A 236 -19.68 0.05 2.29
C ASN A 236 -18.78 -0.22 1.06
N LYS A 237 -19.22 0.20 -0.12
CA LYS A 237 -18.42 0.16 -1.35
C LYS A 237 -17.65 1.47 -1.50
N LEU A 238 -16.34 1.39 -1.73
CA LEU A 238 -15.49 2.58 -1.81
C LEU A 238 -15.57 3.21 -3.21
N GLN A 239 -15.82 4.50 -3.26
CA GLN A 239 -15.58 5.37 -4.39
C GLN A 239 -14.30 6.17 -4.10
N PHE A 240 -13.27 6.04 -4.94
CA PHE A 240 -11.98 6.65 -4.67
C PHE A 240 -11.64 7.81 -5.61
N VAL A 241 -12.37 7.96 -6.67
CA VAL A 241 -12.31 9.13 -7.53
C VAL A 241 -13.72 9.65 -7.69
N LYS A 242 -13.94 10.82 -7.19
CA LYS A 242 -15.13 11.60 -7.46
C LYS A 242 -14.66 13.01 -7.73
N GLY A 243 -14.57 13.38 -9.00
CA GLY A 243 -14.16 14.71 -9.36
C GLY A 243 -13.35 14.81 -10.65
N SER A 244 -12.69 15.92 -10.81
CA SER A 244 -11.97 16.29 -12.02
C SER A 244 -10.48 16.09 -11.90
N ILE A 245 -9.89 15.63 -12.99
CA ILE A 245 -8.46 15.63 -13.21
C ILE A 245 -8.23 16.51 -14.45
N GLY A 246 -7.38 17.53 -14.33
CA GLY A 246 -7.05 18.44 -15.43
C GLY A 246 -7.53 19.86 -15.20
N ALA A 247 -8.59 20.30 -15.81
CA ALA A 247 -9.03 21.69 -15.74
C ALA A 247 -9.42 22.10 -14.30
N ALA A 248 -9.02 23.30 -13.90
CA ALA A 248 -9.42 23.88 -12.62
C ALA A 248 -10.92 24.19 -12.54
N SER A 249 -11.63 24.12 -13.63
CA SER A 249 -13.06 24.28 -13.75
C SER A 249 -13.65 23.12 -14.53
N HIS A 250 -14.86 22.80 -14.27
CA HIS A 250 -15.58 21.64 -14.78
C HIS A 250 -16.78 22.03 -15.61
N PRO A 251 -16.62 22.85 -16.66
CA PRO A 251 -17.76 23.45 -17.35
C PRO A 251 -18.69 22.41 -17.97
N ASP A 252 -18.22 21.24 -18.30
CA ASP A 252 -18.99 20.23 -19.03
C ASP A 252 -18.80 18.78 -18.55
N LYS A 253 -18.13 18.58 -17.43
CA LYS A 253 -17.85 17.26 -16.81
C LYS A 253 -17.09 16.28 -17.72
N LYS A 254 -16.40 16.73 -18.74
CA LYS A 254 -15.68 15.85 -19.66
C LYS A 254 -14.52 15.12 -18.99
N ASP A 255 -13.90 15.75 -17.99
CA ASP A 255 -12.77 15.22 -17.26
C ASP A 255 -13.17 14.76 -15.84
N HIS A 256 -14.46 14.54 -15.62
CA HIS A 256 -14.98 14.03 -14.37
C HIS A 256 -14.89 12.50 -14.33
N TYR A 257 -14.21 11.99 -13.35
CA TYR A 257 -14.03 10.57 -13.11
C TYR A 257 -14.80 10.13 -11.88
N GLU A 258 -15.54 9.03 -12.02
CA GLU A 258 -16.12 8.31 -10.89
C GLU A 258 -15.62 6.87 -10.97
N SER A 259 -14.96 6.40 -9.95
CA SER A 259 -14.44 5.04 -9.91
C SER A 259 -14.82 4.31 -8.63
N TRP A 260 -15.36 3.12 -8.82
CA TRP A 260 -15.83 2.23 -7.77
C TRP A 260 -14.92 1.02 -7.65
N VAL A 261 -14.60 0.66 -6.43
CA VAL A 261 -13.95 -0.62 -6.14
C VAL A 261 -15.01 -1.71 -6.08
N GLU A 262 -14.84 -2.78 -6.86
CA GLU A 262 -15.77 -3.92 -6.89
C GLU A 262 -15.66 -4.81 -5.64
N LYS A 263 -15.44 -4.19 -4.48
CA LYS A 263 -15.30 -4.85 -3.18
C LYS A 263 -16.10 -4.08 -2.14
N GLU A 264 -16.81 -4.81 -1.30
CA GLU A 264 -17.44 -4.27 -0.10
C GLU A 264 -16.47 -4.40 1.08
N PHE A 265 -16.37 -3.35 1.88
CA PHE A 265 -15.44 -3.30 3.01
C PHE A 265 -16.19 -3.57 4.32
N PRO A 266 -15.60 -4.36 5.24
CA PRO A 266 -16.19 -4.65 6.53
C PRO A 266 -16.03 -3.48 7.50
N THR A 267 -16.83 -3.51 8.58
CA THR A 267 -16.60 -2.69 9.78
C THR A 267 -15.66 -3.41 10.75
N GLY A 268 -15.05 -2.67 11.67
CA GLY A 268 -14.22 -3.23 12.75
C GLY A 268 -12.83 -3.70 12.34
N HIS A 269 -12.40 -3.36 11.13
CA HIS A 269 -11.06 -3.69 10.63
C HIS A 269 -10.34 -2.43 10.18
N TRP A 270 -9.05 -2.33 10.48
CA TRP A 270 -8.21 -1.29 9.94
C TRP A 270 -7.99 -1.51 8.43
N LEU A 271 -7.99 -0.44 7.68
CA LEU A 271 -7.80 -0.39 6.24
C LEU A 271 -6.86 0.78 5.93
N HIS A 272 -5.77 0.54 5.23
CA HIS A 272 -4.91 1.59 4.74
C HIS A 272 -5.13 1.76 3.23
N PHE A 273 -5.79 2.85 2.86
CA PHE A 273 -6.01 3.22 1.46
C PHE A 273 -4.95 4.19 0.99
N ALA A 274 -4.49 4.00 -0.25
CA ALA A 274 -3.66 4.97 -0.95
C ALA A 274 -4.14 5.15 -2.39
N ALA A 275 -4.50 6.37 -2.78
CA ALA A 275 -4.72 6.74 -4.18
C ALA A 275 -3.46 7.37 -4.74
N VAL A 276 -2.95 6.81 -5.82
CA VAL A 276 -1.74 7.25 -6.49
C VAL A 276 -2.06 7.70 -7.91
N TYR A 277 -1.77 8.96 -8.20
CA TYR A 277 -1.84 9.53 -9.54
C TYR A 277 -0.43 9.80 -10.06
N ASP A 278 -0.09 9.26 -11.23
CA ASP A 278 1.23 9.39 -11.84
C ASP A 278 1.26 10.36 -13.05
N GLY A 279 0.16 11.07 -13.30
CA GLY A 279 -0.04 11.96 -14.45
C GLY A 279 -0.84 11.30 -15.58
N GLN A 280 -0.99 9.99 -15.57
CA GLN A 280 -1.75 9.23 -16.57
C GLN A 280 -2.73 8.22 -15.93
N TYR A 281 -2.27 7.51 -14.91
CA TYR A 281 -3.07 6.49 -14.24
C TYR A 281 -3.36 6.90 -12.80
N LEU A 282 -4.56 6.58 -12.36
CA LEU A 282 -4.97 6.67 -10.97
C LEU A 282 -5.14 5.25 -10.43
N ARG A 283 -4.37 4.89 -9.42
CA ARG A 283 -4.37 3.56 -8.81
C ARG A 283 -4.83 3.65 -7.38
N LEU A 284 -5.60 2.65 -6.95
CA LEU A 284 -5.94 2.46 -5.55
C LEU A 284 -5.21 1.26 -4.98
N TYR A 285 -4.61 1.46 -3.83
CA TYR A 285 -3.96 0.44 -3.02
C TYR A 285 -4.72 0.24 -1.71
N LEU A 286 -4.79 -1.01 -1.26
CA LEU A 286 -5.20 -1.42 0.06
C LEU A 286 -4.02 -2.15 0.72
N ASP A 287 -3.52 -1.63 1.84
CA ASP A 287 -2.39 -2.22 2.58
C ASP A 287 -1.14 -2.48 1.70
N GLY A 288 -0.92 -1.62 0.69
CA GLY A 288 0.16 -1.74 -0.29
C GLY A 288 -0.17 -2.59 -1.52
N GLU A 289 -1.26 -3.35 -1.53
CA GLU A 289 -1.70 -4.13 -2.69
C GLU A 289 -2.58 -3.28 -3.62
N GLN A 290 -2.26 -3.23 -4.93
CA GLN A 290 -3.11 -2.54 -5.90
C GLN A 290 -4.41 -3.30 -6.13
N ILE A 291 -5.54 -2.68 -5.79
CA ILE A 291 -6.88 -3.28 -5.92
C ILE A 291 -7.70 -2.70 -7.06
N HIS A 292 -7.33 -1.55 -7.60
CA HIS A 292 -8.04 -0.92 -8.71
C HIS A 292 -7.17 0.09 -9.45
N PHE A 293 -7.51 0.41 -10.71
CA PHE A 293 -6.89 1.50 -11.45
C PHE A 293 -7.85 2.10 -12.49
N VAL A 294 -7.59 3.37 -12.84
CA VAL A 294 -8.28 4.11 -13.90
C VAL A 294 -7.25 4.78 -14.76
N GLU A 295 -7.36 4.64 -16.09
CA GLU A 295 -6.61 5.44 -17.02
C GLU A 295 -7.31 6.79 -17.22
N THR A 296 -6.58 7.89 -17.02
CA THR A 296 -7.09 9.24 -17.26
C THR A 296 -6.85 9.64 -18.72
N LYS A 297 -7.90 10.06 -19.42
CA LYS A 297 -7.85 10.23 -20.89
C LYS A 297 -6.92 11.35 -21.35
N ASN A 298 -6.80 12.41 -20.57
CA ASN A 298 -6.12 13.63 -20.99
C ASN A 298 -4.93 14.02 -20.10
N GLY A 299 -4.66 13.26 -19.07
CA GLY A 299 -3.72 13.68 -18.03
C GLY A 299 -4.21 14.94 -17.30
N GLY A 300 -3.30 15.71 -16.74
CA GLY A 300 -3.59 16.96 -16.08
C GLY A 300 -3.18 16.98 -14.63
N THR A 301 -3.78 17.86 -13.83
CA THR A 301 -3.45 18.04 -12.42
C THR A 301 -4.65 17.75 -11.52
N ILE A 302 -4.35 17.30 -10.31
CA ILE A 302 -5.35 17.15 -9.23
C ILE A 302 -5.30 18.41 -8.38
N ASN A 303 -6.48 18.93 -8.00
CA ASN A 303 -6.62 20.07 -7.10
C ASN A 303 -7.25 19.60 -5.78
N LEU A 304 -6.51 19.70 -4.69
CA LEU A 304 -6.98 19.43 -3.34
C LEU A 304 -7.19 20.72 -2.52
N SER A 305 -7.14 21.91 -3.14
CA SER A 305 -7.24 23.16 -2.43
C SER A 305 -8.68 23.64 -2.21
N MET A 306 -9.60 23.21 -3.05
CA MET A 306 -11.00 23.62 -2.99
C MET A 306 -11.91 22.62 -3.68
N ALA A 307 -13.20 22.67 -3.34
CA ALA A 307 -14.23 22.02 -4.11
C ALA A 307 -14.42 22.66 -5.49
N TYR A 308 -15.17 21.97 -6.33
CA TYR A 308 -15.55 22.44 -7.65
C TYR A 308 -16.23 23.82 -7.59
N ASP A 309 -15.84 24.71 -8.50
CA ASP A 309 -16.36 26.06 -8.60
C ASP A 309 -17.89 26.06 -8.88
N GLY A 310 -18.62 26.85 -8.10
CA GLY A 310 -20.07 26.95 -8.16
C GLY A 310 -20.84 26.26 -7.04
N HIS A 311 -20.19 25.45 -6.23
CA HIS A 311 -20.73 24.98 -4.98
C HIS A 311 -20.33 25.93 -3.84
N THR A 312 -21.30 26.56 -3.23
CA THR A 312 -21.11 27.47 -2.08
C THR A 312 -20.87 26.74 -0.76
N TRP A 313 -20.61 25.43 -0.85
CA TRP A 313 -20.32 24.64 0.32
C TRP A 313 -18.86 24.92 0.70
N GLU A 314 -18.64 25.16 1.96
CA GLU A 314 -17.34 25.50 2.57
C GLU A 314 -16.29 24.40 2.36
N ASP A 315 -16.07 24.01 1.12
CA ASP A 315 -15.35 22.79 0.79
C ASP A 315 -13.88 23.12 0.53
N THR A 316 -13.18 23.23 1.62
CA THR A 316 -11.74 22.98 1.66
C THR A 316 -11.49 21.49 1.81
N PHE A 317 -10.24 21.07 1.68
CA PHE A 317 -9.84 19.70 2.00
C PHE A 317 -10.29 19.35 3.42
N SER A 318 -11.10 18.31 3.53
CA SER A 318 -11.64 17.85 4.81
C SER A 318 -11.35 16.37 5.01
N ILE A 319 -11.24 15.99 6.28
CA ILE A 319 -11.07 14.59 6.71
C ILE A 319 -12.28 14.24 7.58
N GLY A 320 -12.99 13.15 7.25
CA GLY A 320 -14.16 12.68 7.98
C GLY A 320 -15.50 13.28 7.57
N ARG A 321 -15.53 14.18 6.58
CA ARG A 321 -16.75 14.74 6.00
C ARG A 321 -16.57 15.23 4.57
N SER A 322 -17.69 15.54 3.89
CA SER A 322 -17.72 16.34 2.66
C SER A 322 -19.06 17.08 2.52
N ALA A 323 -19.22 17.81 1.40
CA ALA A 323 -20.45 18.54 1.08
C ALA A 323 -20.93 19.43 2.23
N GLY A 324 -20.06 20.33 2.67
CA GLY A 324 -20.32 21.18 3.83
C GLY A 324 -20.37 20.32 5.11
N ASN A 325 -21.37 20.53 5.92
CA ASN A 325 -21.50 19.85 7.22
C ASN A 325 -22.35 18.58 7.10
N ALA A 326 -21.97 17.68 6.18
CA ALA A 326 -22.71 16.46 5.89
C ALA A 326 -21.79 15.26 5.61
N ARG A 327 -22.35 14.10 5.30
CA ARG A 327 -21.66 12.88 4.83
C ARG A 327 -20.53 12.42 5.76
N PHE A 328 -20.77 12.53 7.06
CA PHE A 328 -19.78 12.22 8.09
C PHE A 328 -19.40 10.75 8.11
N PHE A 329 -18.11 10.49 8.32
CA PHE A 329 -17.58 9.17 8.59
C PHE A 329 -17.81 8.76 10.04
N ASP A 330 -18.19 7.50 10.25
CA ASP A 330 -18.30 6.87 11.56
C ASP A 330 -17.20 5.82 11.72
N GLY A 331 -16.12 6.22 12.34
CA GLY A 331 -14.97 5.35 12.49
C GLY A 331 -13.77 6.04 13.13
N TYR A 332 -12.70 5.28 13.19
CA TYR A 332 -11.40 5.75 13.65
C TYR A 332 -10.52 6.11 12.49
N ILE A 333 -9.67 7.11 12.69
CA ILE A 333 -8.58 7.49 11.78
C ILE A 333 -7.27 7.55 12.57
N SER A 334 -6.16 7.12 11.96
CA SER A 334 -4.86 7.19 12.63
C SER A 334 -3.78 7.85 11.79
N GLU A 335 -3.82 7.74 10.49
CA GLU A 335 -2.82 8.30 9.59
C GLU A 335 -3.51 8.93 8.38
N CYS A 336 -3.08 10.12 7.99
CA CYS A 336 -3.45 10.72 6.72
C CYS A 336 -2.26 11.51 6.16
N ARG A 337 -1.97 11.33 4.87
CA ARG A 337 -0.78 11.91 4.22
C ARG A 337 -1.10 12.38 2.82
N VAL A 338 -0.51 13.48 2.43
CA VAL A 338 -0.60 14.05 1.08
C VAL A 338 0.80 14.22 0.52
N TRP A 339 1.02 13.68 -0.67
CA TRP A 339 2.31 13.71 -1.37
C TRP A 339 2.14 14.33 -2.75
N ASN A 340 3.18 15.00 -3.25
CA ASN A 340 3.27 15.48 -4.64
C ASN A 340 4.02 14.52 -5.58
N VAL A 341 4.21 13.28 -5.15
CA VAL A 341 4.87 12.21 -5.89
C VAL A 341 3.95 10.98 -6.00
N ALA A 342 4.14 10.19 -7.03
CA ALA A 342 3.48 8.89 -7.18
C ALA A 342 4.29 7.82 -6.44
N ARG A 343 3.83 7.41 -5.26
CA ARG A 343 4.47 6.36 -4.46
C ARG A 343 4.27 4.98 -5.08
N THR A 344 5.27 4.12 -4.94
CA THR A 344 5.18 2.71 -5.36
C THR A 344 4.40 1.88 -4.34
N SER A 345 3.88 0.72 -4.76
CA SER A 345 3.27 -0.28 -3.89
C SER A 345 4.17 -0.61 -2.67
N ALA A 346 5.46 -0.81 -2.92
CA ALA A 346 6.44 -1.11 -1.90
C ALA A 346 6.58 0.02 -0.86
N GLN A 347 6.65 1.27 -1.30
CA GLN A 347 6.71 2.44 -0.41
C GLN A 347 5.43 2.59 0.43
N ILE A 348 4.27 2.30 -0.16
CA ILE A 348 2.97 2.35 0.53
C ILE A 348 2.92 1.24 1.60
N GLU A 349 3.32 0.02 1.24
CA GLU A 349 3.37 -1.13 2.18
C GLU A 349 4.31 -0.85 3.36
N ASP A 350 5.51 -0.35 3.08
CA ASP A 350 6.51 -0.03 4.10
C ASP A 350 6.03 1.12 5.02
N GLY A 351 5.22 2.03 4.49
CA GLY A 351 4.73 3.22 5.18
C GLY A 351 3.40 3.07 5.92
N VAL A 352 2.80 1.88 6.02
CA VAL A 352 1.43 1.72 6.60
C VAL A 352 1.29 2.30 8.00
N CYS A 353 2.32 2.24 8.84
CA CYS A 353 2.26 2.68 10.24
C CYS A 353 2.97 4.00 10.51
N TYR A 354 3.91 4.36 9.69
CA TYR A 354 4.74 5.54 9.86
C TYR A 354 5.52 5.84 8.58
N VAL A 355 5.78 7.09 8.33
CA VAL A 355 6.75 7.56 7.34
C VAL A 355 7.62 8.63 7.98
N ASP A 356 8.86 8.77 7.51
CA ASP A 356 9.72 9.87 7.94
C ASP A 356 9.09 11.20 7.50
N PRO A 357 8.77 12.12 8.44
CA PRO A 357 8.16 13.41 8.11
C PRO A 357 9.00 14.29 7.17
N THR A 358 10.29 13.99 7.02
CA THR A 358 11.21 14.70 6.11
C THR A 358 11.29 14.08 4.74
N SER A 359 10.46 13.05 4.44
CA SER A 359 10.47 12.35 3.16
C SER A 359 10.22 13.29 1.99
N GLU A 360 10.99 13.13 0.92
CA GLU A 360 10.84 13.93 -0.30
C GLU A 360 9.43 13.79 -0.89
N GLY A 361 8.83 14.91 -1.22
CA GLY A 361 7.48 14.95 -1.80
C GLY A 361 6.34 14.85 -0.81
N LEU A 362 6.58 14.68 0.48
CA LEU A 362 5.55 14.71 1.52
C LEU A 362 5.12 16.16 1.79
N ILE A 363 3.87 16.49 1.43
CA ILE A 363 3.31 17.85 1.61
C ILE A 363 2.80 18.01 3.03
N ALA A 364 2.03 17.04 3.53
CA ALA A 364 1.43 17.08 4.86
C ALA A 364 1.24 15.67 5.43
N TYR A 365 1.33 15.56 6.75
CA TYR A 365 1.20 14.31 7.48
C TYR A 365 0.57 14.52 8.86
N TRP A 366 -0.56 13.84 9.12
CA TRP A 366 -1.27 13.89 10.40
C TRP A 366 -1.40 12.50 10.99
N ARG A 367 -0.95 12.33 12.23
CA ARG A 367 -0.99 11.03 12.93
C ARG A 367 -2.27 10.76 13.70
N PHE A 368 -3.01 11.78 14.08
CA PHE A 368 -4.24 11.68 14.90
C PHE A 368 -4.05 10.89 16.21
N ASP A 369 -2.90 11.03 16.83
CA ASP A 369 -2.47 10.31 18.04
C ASP A 369 -2.86 11.04 19.35
N GLY A 370 -3.68 12.09 19.25
CA GLY A 370 -4.14 12.90 20.38
C GLY A 370 -3.16 13.98 20.82
N GLU A 371 -2.00 14.09 20.17
CA GLU A 371 -1.10 15.22 20.36
C GLU A 371 -1.62 16.42 19.56
N THR A 372 -2.05 17.45 20.30
CA THR A 372 -2.67 18.64 19.71
C THR A 372 -1.92 19.89 20.12
N GLN A 373 -2.02 20.93 19.29
CA GLN A 373 -1.56 22.28 19.62
C GLN A 373 -2.52 22.94 20.66
N ASP A 374 -2.14 24.10 21.19
CA ASP A 374 -2.93 24.83 22.18
C ASP A 374 -4.34 25.18 21.67
N ASP A 375 -4.53 25.33 20.37
CA ASP A 375 -5.81 25.59 19.71
C ASP A 375 -6.62 24.31 19.41
N GLY A 376 -6.12 23.16 19.81
CA GLY A 376 -6.72 21.84 19.57
C GLY A 376 -6.44 21.26 18.17
N SER A 377 -5.71 21.95 17.31
CA SER A 377 -5.34 21.41 16.00
C SER A 377 -4.33 20.27 16.11
N VAL A 378 -4.42 19.29 15.21
CA VAL A 378 -3.44 18.21 15.07
C VAL A 378 -2.27 18.73 14.25
N LEU A 379 -1.06 18.51 14.76
CA LEU A 379 0.17 18.97 14.14
C LEU A 379 0.39 18.30 12.77
N ASP A 380 0.77 19.10 11.79
CA ASP A 380 1.41 18.61 10.58
C ASP A 380 2.85 18.21 10.88
N MET A 381 3.12 16.92 10.87
CA MET A 381 4.41 16.33 11.23
C MET A 381 5.56 16.76 10.31
N THR A 382 5.24 17.24 9.10
CA THR A 382 6.25 17.71 8.14
C THR A 382 6.88 19.05 8.53
N GLY A 383 6.21 19.79 9.40
CA GLY A 383 6.59 21.16 9.77
C GLY A 383 6.24 22.23 8.72
N HIS A 384 5.51 21.88 7.64
CA HIS A 384 5.07 22.86 6.63
C HIS A 384 3.90 23.73 7.10
N GLY A 385 3.31 23.43 8.27
CA GLY A 385 2.27 24.25 8.89
C GLY A 385 0.85 23.95 8.39
N HIS A 386 0.63 22.78 7.82
CA HIS A 386 -0.68 22.32 7.36
C HIS A 386 -1.47 21.63 8.48
N ASN A 387 -1.58 22.25 9.65
CA ASN A 387 -2.25 21.65 10.80
C ASN A 387 -3.73 21.34 10.50
N ALA A 388 -4.20 20.21 11.02
CA ALA A 388 -5.58 19.77 10.86
C ALA A 388 -6.45 20.35 12.00
N VAL A 389 -7.35 21.25 11.65
CA VAL A 389 -8.24 21.96 12.59
C VAL A 389 -9.48 21.10 12.86
N PRO A 390 -9.71 20.69 14.12
CA PRO A 390 -10.85 19.86 14.47
C PRO A 390 -12.18 20.61 14.39
N GLY A 391 -13.22 19.86 14.01
CA GLY A 391 -14.61 20.30 14.11
C GLY A 391 -15.49 19.20 14.66
N GLY A 392 -16.55 19.57 15.35
CA GLY A 392 -17.45 18.63 16.03
C GLY A 392 -16.79 17.97 17.25
N THR A 393 -17.26 16.75 17.58
CA THR A 393 -16.76 15.99 18.74
C THR A 393 -15.80 14.92 18.29
N ILE A 394 -14.58 14.96 18.81
CA ILE A 394 -13.54 13.98 18.53
C ILE A 394 -13.05 13.40 19.86
N THR A 395 -12.90 12.09 19.93
CA THR A 395 -12.29 11.40 21.08
C THR A 395 -11.11 10.58 20.58
N TYR A 396 -10.14 10.35 21.45
CA TYR A 396 -8.97 9.57 21.12
C TYR A 396 -8.98 8.23 21.86
N VAL A 397 -8.56 7.17 21.20
CA VAL A 397 -8.42 5.83 21.78
C VAL A 397 -6.98 5.38 21.72
N ASP A 398 -6.56 4.74 22.79
CA ASP A 398 -5.20 4.19 22.95
C ASP A 398 -5.10 2.73 22.47
N ASN A 399 -3.88 2.22 22.45
CA ASN A 399 -3.55 0.81 22.26
C ASN A 399 -4.05 0.19 20.93
N GLN A 400 -4.06 0.96 19.87
CA GLN A 400 -4.26 0.42 18.53
C GLN A 400 -2.92 -0.07 18.00
N LYS A 401 -2.83 -1.34 17.62
CA LYS A 401 -1.60 -1.90 17.05
C LYS A 401 -1.46 -1.54 15.58
N CYS A 402 -0.23 -1.34 15.14
CA CYS A 402 0.12 -1.19 13.74
C CYS A 402 1.47 -1.86 13.43
N PRO A 403 1.56 -2.69 12.39
CA PRO A 403 0.45 -3.27 11.64
C PRO A 403 -0.34 -4.28 12.49
N PHE A 404 -1.49 -4.75 12.02
CA PHE A 404 -2.46 -5.61 12.74
C PHE A 404 -2.71 -6.90 11.98
#